data_82f036ac9adf7170dfd12da23709b35b
#
_entry.id   82f036ac9adf7170dfd12da23709b35b
#
_cell.length_a   1.000
_cell.length_b   1.000
_cell.length_c   1.000
_cell.angle_alpha   90.00
_cell.angle_beta   90.00
_cell.angle_gamma   90.00
#
_symmetry.space_group_name_H-M   'P 1'
#
loop_
_entity.id
_entity.type
_entity.pdbx_description
1 polymer ?
#
loop_
_entity_poly.entity_id
_entity_poly.type
_entity_poly.pdbx_seq_one_letter_code
_entity_poly.pdbx_strand_id
1 'polypeptide(L)'
;MQYISIIEPATKEAVKAFAEKHNLTEHIAGDYHHPQEDYLLKSETPPIFVVSDGVTLNFKKFIETNTKYPDPSPAGDVAKIFCEAVIENVKGKYQSFNQEALVEVFKEANSKVGEYNQKLGKSDVSGNPTGFYSATGSFVVIKDSKAYWLSICDAYVAHFDKQMNRKFISSGVCSPYAVINGEERMANHLETGIFNLEAGDRIFVFTDGFEHYVKNPDFLKLFVEWDESLNERIREFSIEANLISPENYGH
;
A
#
# COMPACT_ATOMS: atom_id res chain seq x y z
N MET A 1 -10.81 -4.56 -19.70
CA MET A 1 -10.58 -3.94 -18.39
C MET A 1 -9.63 -2.78 -18.59
N GLN A 2 -9.89 -1.64 -17.93
CA GLN A 2 -9.00 -0.49 -17.92
C GLN A 2 -8.48 -0.29 -16.50
N TYR A 3 -7.30 0.27 -16.34
CA TYR A 3 -6.68 0.51 -15.02
C TYR A 3 -5.79 1.76 -15.06
N ILE A 4 -5.61 2.36 -13.90
CA ILE A 4 -4.65 3.44 -13.64
C ILE A 4 -3.81 2.99 -12.45
N SER A 5 -2.53 3.33 -12.47
CA SER A 5 -1.60 3.13 -11.36
C SER A 5 -0.97 4.47 -11.02
N ILE A 6 -1.01 4.80 -9.74
CA ILE A 6 -0.47 6.05 -9.20
C ILE A 6 0.47 5.66 -8.06
N ILE A 7 1.68 6.16 -8.11
CA ILE A 7 2.65 6.12 -7.02
C ILE A 7 3.39 7.47 -7.04
N GLU A 8 3.33 8.18 -5.95
CA GLU A 8 3.95 9.49 -5.81
C GLU A 8 4.82 9.50 -4.56
N PRO A 9 6.04 10.04 -4.62
CA PRO A 9 6.87 10.20 -3.43
C PRO A 9 6.27 11.29 -2.52
N ALA A 10 6.54 11.19 -1.21
CA ALA A 10 6.15 12.23 -0.27
C ALA A 10 6.68 13.61 -0.69
N THR A 11 5.82 14.61 -0.68
CA THR A 11 6.19 15.98 -1.03
C THR A 11 7.07 16.62 0.07
N LYS A 12 7.86 17.63 -0.30
CA LYS A 12 8.66 18.39 0.68
C LYS A 12 7.79 19.02 1.76
N GLU A 13 6.60 19.47 1.38
CA GLU A 13 5.60 20.06 2.26
C GLU A 13 5.05 19.04 3.24
N ALA A 14 4.77 17.81 2.81
CA ALA A 14 4.32 16.71 3.66
C ALA A 14 5.42 16.30 4.65
N VAL A 15 6.66 16.14 4.17
CA VAL A 15 7.82 15.84 5.04
C VAL A 15 8.02 16.92 6.09
N LYS A 16 7.86 18.20 5.72
CA LYS A 16 7.94 19.34 6.66
C LYS A 16 6.80 19.28 7.69
N ALA A 17 5.57 19.06 7.27
CA ALA A 17 4.41 18.93 8.16
C ALA A 17 4.59 17.75 9.14
N PHE A 18 5.09 16.60 8.66
CA PHE A 18 5.46 15.47 9.51
C PHE A 18 6.53 15.84 10.54
N ALA A 19 7.59 16.54 10.12
CA ALA A 19 8.67 16.95 11.01
C ALA A 19 8.17 17.91 12.12
N GLU A 20 7.31 18.86 11.77
CA GLU A 20 6.69 19.79 12.72
C GLU A 20 5.80 19.04 13.72
N LYS A 21 4.94 18.15 13.25
CA LYS A 21 4.04 17.34 14.07
C LYS A 21 4.76 16.46 15.09
N HIS A 22 5.94 15.94 14.72
CA HIS A 22 6.72 15.02 15.55
C HIS A 22 7.91 15.68 16.26
N ASN A 23 8.04 17.02 16.22
CA ASN A 23 9.16 17.79 16.78
C ASN A 23 10.53 17.35 16.25
N LEU A 24 10.62 17.09 14.94
CA LEU A 24 11.82 16.64 14.24
C LEU A 24 12.46 17.74 13.36
N THR A 25 11.94 18.96 13.41
CA THR A 25 12.30 20.05 12.49
C THR A 25 13.80 20.40 12.53
N GLU A 26 14.47 20.24 13.68
CA GLU A 26 15.92 20.46 13.81
C GLU A 26 16.75 19.35 13.15
N HIS A 27 16.15 18.21 12.88
CA HIS A 27 16.81 16.99 12.41
C HIS A 27 16.48 16.69 10.95
N ILE A 28 15.31 17.11 10.48
CA ILE A 28 14.87 17.01 9.09
C ILE A 28 15.09 18.35 8.42
N ALA A 29 16.34 18.64 8.08
CA ALA A 29 16.73 19.90 7.44
C ALA A 29 16.42 19.86 5.93
N GLY A 30 16.26 21.05 5.33
CA GLY A 30 15.72 21.39 4.02
C GLY A 30 16.02 20.54 2.79
N ASP A 31 17.02 19.66 2.80
CA ASP A 31 17.37 18.75 1.71
C ASP A 31 17.03 17.28 2.03
N TYR A 32 16.28 17.03 3.11
CA TYR A 32 15.86 15.68 3.45
C TYR A 32 14.89 15.15 2.38
N HIS A 33 15.21 13.98 1.86
CA HIS A 33 14.37 13.20 0.98
C HIS A 33 13.99 11.91 1.70
N HIS A 34 12.68 11.65 1.86
CA HIS A 34 12.23 10.37 2.38
C HIS A 34 12.28 9.34 1.25
N PRO A 35 12.94 8.18 1.43
CA PRO A 35 12.95 7.15 0.42
C PRO A 35 11.53 6.62 0.18
N GLN A 36 11.25 6.18 -1.06
CA GLN A 36 10.00 5.54 -1.38
C GLN A 36 9.90 4.20 -0.66
N GLU A 37 8.96 4.05 0.26
CA GLU A 37 8.68 2.81 1.00
C GLU A 37 7.43 2.10 0.48
N ASP A 38 6.55 2.78 -0.22
CA ASP A 38 5.45 2.19 -0.96
C ASP A 38 5.93 1.44 -2.21
N TYR A 39 5.26 0.35 -2.50
CA TYR A 39 5.46 -0.40 -3.73
C TYR A 39 4.13 -0.82 -4.36
N LEU A 40 4.04 -0.66 -5.68
CA LEU A 40 2.90 -1.04 -6.47
C LEU A 40 3.33 -1.96 -7.59
N LEU A 41 2.65 -3.07 -7.77
CA LEU A 41 2.90 -3.97 -8.88
C LEU A 41 1.59 -4.49 -9.48
N LYS A 42 1.58 -4.69 -10.80
CA LYS A 42 0.42 -5.21 -11.52
C LYS A 42 0.81 -6.24 -12.55
N SER A 43 -0.13 -7.10 -12.87
CA SER A 43 -0.11 -7.97 -14.05
C SER A 43 -1.42 -7.81 -14.79
N GLU A 44 -1.36 -7.72 -16.12
CA GLU A 44 -2.57 -7.63 -16.96
C GLU A 44 -3.07 -9.01 -17.35
N THR A 45 -2.15 -9.96 -17.45
CA THR A 45 -2.44 -11.35 -17.83
C THR A 45 -1.66 -12.30 -16.94
N PRO A 46 -2.33 -12.90 -15.95
CA PRO A 46 -3.68 -12.60 -15.46
C PRO A 46 -3.79 -11.23 -14.76
N PRO A 47 -5.02 -10.67 -14.62
CA PRO A 47 -5.19 -9.37 -13.98
C PRO A 47 -5.05 -9.47 -12.46
N ILE A 48 -3.95 -8.90 -11.96
CA ILE A 48 -3.56 -8.88 -10.55
C ILE A 48 -3.06 -7.47 -10.22
N PHE A 49 -3.49 -6.91 -9.10
CA PHE A 49 -3.09 -5.59 -8.61
C PHE A 49 -2.69 -5.71 -7.16
N VAL A 50 -1.51 -5.21 -6.83
CA VAL A 50 -0.92 -5.32 -5.49
C VAL A 50 -0.34 -3.97 -5.10
N VAL A 51 -0.59 -3.56 -3.86
CA VAL A 51 0.10 -2.44 -3.23
C VAL A 51 0.63 -2.88 -1.86
N SER A 52 1.71 -2.27 -1.43
CA SER A 52 2.29 -2.50 -0.12
C SER A 52 3.03 -1.24 0.32
N ASP A 53 2.88 -0.88 1.58
CA ASP A 53 3.55 0.24 2.21
C ASP A 53 4.52 -0.29 3.27
N GLY A 54 5.78 0.09 3.14
CA GLY A 54 6.84 -0.26 4.08
C GLY A 54 6.74 0.56 5.37
N VAL A 55 6.60 -0.13 6.49
CA VAL A 55 6.52 0.54 7.81
C VAL A 55 7.74 1.41 8.04
N THR A 56 7.52 2.71 8.11
CA THR A 56 8.56 3.73 8.31
C THR A 56 9.48 3.38 9.49
N LEU A 57 10.77 3.45 9.26
CA LEU A 57 11.78 3.12 10.27
C LEU A 57 11.78 4.14 11.42
N ASN A 58 12.35 3.74 12.54
CA ASN A 58 12.41 4.59 13.73
C ASN A 58 13.36 5.80 13.54
N PHE A 59 12.83 6.91 13.04
CA PHE A 59 13.56 8.17 12.84
C PHE A 59 14.37 8.62 14.06
N LYS A 60 13.80 8.46 15.25
CA LYS A 60 14.45 8.89 16.49
C LYS A 60 15.81 8.19 16.68
N LYS A 61 15.91 6.91 16.31
CA LYS A 61 17.16 6.16 16.40
C LYS A 61 18.23 6.70 15.47
N PHE A 62 17.87 7.06 14.22
CA PHE A 62 18.82 7.66 13.27
C PHE A 62 19.35 9.00 13.78
N ILE A 63 18.50 9.81 14.41
CA ILE A 63 18.86 11.06 15.05
C ILE A 63 19.80 10.82 16.22
N GLU A 64 19.44 9.94 17.16
CA GLU A 64 20.24 9.62 18.35
C GLU A 64 21.64 9.09 18.00
N THR A 65 21.76 8.34 16.92
CA THR A 65 23.03 7.73 16.46
C THR A 65 23.78 8.61 15.46
N ASN A 66 23.22 9.75 15.05
CA ASN A 66 23.73 10.62 13.99
C ASN A 66 24.03 9.85 12.68
N THR A 67 23.16 8.92 12.33
CA THR A 67 23.23 8.13 11.10
C THR A 67 22.15 8.59 10.12
N LYS A 68 22.40 8.39 8.82
CA LYS A 68 21.40 8.72 7.80
C LYS A 68 20.33 7.63 7.74
N TYR A 69 19.10 8.05 7.46
CA TYR A 69 18.03 7.14 7.06
C TYR A 69 18.46 6.38 5.81
N PRO A 70 18.29 5.05 5.74
CA PRO A 70 18.75 4.27 4.58
C PRO A 70 17.91 4.57 3.33
N ASP A 71 18.59 4.71 2.20
CA ASP A 71 17.98 4.83 0.88
C ASP A 71 18.78 3.96 -0.11
N PRO A 72 18.18 2.85 -0.63
CA PRO A 72 16.82 2.37 -0.38
C PRO A 72 16.56 1.91 1.05
N SER A 73 15.29 2.02 1.49
CA SER A 73 14.86 1.57 2.80
C SER A 73 14.62 0.05 2.82
N PRO A 74 15.08 -0.67 3.87
CA PRO A 74 14.72 -2.07 4.05
C PRO A 74 13.21 -2.33 4.18
N ALA A 75 12.42 -1.35 4.64
CA ALA A 75 10.97 -1.45 4.67
C ALA A 75 10.37 -1.39 3.25
N GLY A 76 10.88 -0.51 2.38
CA GLY A 76 10.55 -0.49 0.97
C GLY A 76 10.93 -1.79 0.24
N ASP A 77 12.08 -2.40 0.59
CA ASP A 77 12.44 -3.73 0.09
C ASP A 77 11.43 -4.80 0.50
N VAL A 78 10.93 -4.77 1.73
CA VAL A 78 9.86 -5.69 2.20
C VAL A 78 8.60 -5.51 1.39
N ALA A 79 8.15 -4.26 1.16
CA ALA A 79 6.98 -3.96 0.34
C ALA A 79 7.15 -4.50 -1.09
N LYS A 80 8.33 -4.30 -1.69
CA LYS A 80 8.67 -4.82 -3.01
C LYS A 80 8.63 -6.34 -3.08
N ILE A 81 9.32 -7.02 -2.16
CA ILE A 81 9.38 -8.49 -2.10
C ILE A 81 7.97 -9.08 -1.97
N PHE A 82 7.13 -8.48 -1.12
CA PHE A 82 5.74 -8.92 -0.98
C PHE A 82 4.98 -8.81 -2.30
N CYS A 83 5.00 -7.65 -2.96
CA CYS A 83 4.30 -7.44 -4.22
C CYS A 83 4.76 -8.40 -5.32
N GLU A 84 6.08 -8.59 -5.48
CA GLU A 84 6.65 -9.51 -6.46
C GLU A 84 6.22 -10.96 -6.19
N ALA A 85 6.28 -11.39 -4.92
CA ALA A 85 5.89 -12.74 -4.53
C ALA A 85 4.38 -13.00 -4.72
N VAL A 86 3.51 -12.03 -4.43
CA VAL A 86 2.07 -12.13 -4.69
C VAL A 86 1.82 -12.35 -6.19
N ILE A 87 2.41 -11.52 -7.05
CA ILE A 87 2.24 -11.66 -8.51
C ILE A 87 2.70 -13.04 -9.01
N GLU A 88 3.87 -13.49 -8.57
CA GLU A 88 4.43 -14.79 -8.96
C GLU A 88 3.51 -15.95 -8.54
N ASN A 89 3.11 -15.96 -7.26
CA ASN A 89 2.28 -17.03 -6.72
C ASN A 89 0.89 -17.08 -7.34
N VAL A 90 0.25 -15.92 -7.56
CA VAL A 90 -1.06 -15.87 -8.23
C VAL A 90 -0.94 -16.36 -9.68
N LYS A 91 0.09 -15.94 -10.42
CA LYS A 91 0.30 -16.42 -11.80
C LYS A 91 0.42 -17.94 -11.86
N GLY A 92 1.14 -18.56 -10.92
CA GLY A 92 1.31 -20.00 -10.84
C GLY A 92 0.02 -20.76 -10.55
N LYS A 93 -0.93 -20.13 -9.85
CA LYS A 93 -2.18 -20.77 -9.39
C LYS A 93 -3.44 -20.24 -10.10
N TYR A 94 -3.32 -19.32 -11.06
CA TYR A 94 -4.46 -18.55 -11.59
C TYR A 94 -5.60 -19.43 -12.12
N GLN A 95 -5.30 -20.53 -12.81
CA GLN A 95 -6.33 -21.40 -13.39
C GLN A 95 -7.28 -21.98 -12.33
N SER A 96 -6.74 -22.35 -11.18
CA SER A 96 -7.50 -22.91 -10.04
C SER A 96 -7.78 -21.87 -8.94
N PHE A 97 -7.49 -20.58 -9.17
CA PHE A 97 -7.59 -19.53 -8.15
C PHE A 97 -9.02 -19.41 -7.61
N ASN A 98 -9.13 -19.42 -6.30
CA ASN A 98 -10.37 -19.31 -5.54
C ASN A 98 -10.12 -18.53 -4.24
N GLN A 99 -11.11 -18.44 -3.34
CA GLN A 99 -11.00 -17.67 -2.12
C GLN A 99 -9.95 -18.22 -1.14
N GLU A 100 -9.83 -19.54 -1.04
CA GLU A 100 -8.85 -20.19 -0.16
C GLU A 100 -7.42 -19.86 -0.61
N ALA A 101 -7.19 -19.73 -1.91
CA ALA A 101 -5.89 -19.38 -2.48
C ALA A 101 -5.38 -18.00 -2.04
N LEU A 102 -6.25 -17.06 -1.63
CA LEU A 102 -5.84 -15.75 -1.11
C LEU A 102 -4.90 -15.89 0.09
N VAL A 103 -5.30 -16.70 1.07
CA VAL A 103 -4.51 -16.90 2.31
C VAL A 103 -3.22 -17.67 2.02
N GLU A 104 -3.24 -18.63 1.09
CA GLU A 104 -2.05 -19.36 0.68
C GLU A 104 -1.03 -18.43 0.00
N VAL A 105 -1.49 -17.60 -0.95
CA VAL A 105 -0.64 -16.62 -1.62
C VAL A 105 -0.02 -15.65 -0.60
N PHE A 106 -0.81 -15.16 0.36
CA PHE A 106 -0.28 -14.32 1.43
C PHE A 106 0.81 -15.03 2.22
N LYS A 107 0.56 -16.28 2.67
CA LYS A 107 1.54 -17.04 3.46
C LYS A 107 2.86 -17.25 2.71
N GLU A 108 2.78 -17.57 1.43
CA GLU A 108 3.96 -17.76 0.58
C GLU A 108 4.72 -16.43 0.39
N ALA A 109 4.01 -15.32 0.13
CA ALA A 109 4.63 -14.01 -0.01
C ALA A 109 5.25 -13.52 1.32
N ASN A 110 4.54 -13.69 2.44
CA ASN A 110 5.05 -13.35 3.77
C ASN A 110 6.27 -14.20 4.15
N SER A 111 6.34 -15.47 3.74
CA SER A 111 7.51 -16.33 3.93
C SER A 111 8.75 -15.78 3.20
N LYS A 112 8.60 -15.22 1.98
CA LYS A 112 9.70 -14.56 1.27
C LYS A 112 10.23 -13.33 2.01
N VAL A 113 9.35 -12.57 2.61
CA VAL A 113 9.73 -11.47 3.52
C VAL A 113 10.48 -12.02 4.75
N GLY A 114 10.04 -13.16 5.28
CA GLY A 114 10.74 -13.85 6.38
C GLY A 114 12.17 -14.25 6.02
N GLU A 115 12.38 -14.80 4.82
CA GLU A 115 13.73 -15.12 4.30
C GLU A 115 14.62 -13.87 4.21
N TYR A 116 14.07 -12.73 3.78
CA TYR A 116 14.78 -11.44 3.73
C TYR A 116 15.15 -10.96 5.14
N ASN A 117 14.19 -10.92 6.06
CA ASN A 117 14.42 -10.51 7.44
C ASN A 117 15.41 -11.41 8.18
N GLN A 118 15.41 -12.72 7.91
CA GLN A 118 16.39 -13.65 8.51
C GLN A 118 17.83 -13.34 8.07
N LYS A 119 18.04 -12.89 6.82
CA LYS A 119 19.36 -12.51 6.31
C LYS A 119 19.87 -11.22 6.93
N LEU A 120 18.99 -10.26 7.17
CA LEU A 120 19.34 -8.98 7.80
C LEU A 120 19.48 -9.06 9.31
N GLY A 121 18.75 -9.98 9.95
CA GLY A 121 18.63 -10.07 11.39
C GLY A 121 17.66 -9.03 11.97
N LYS A 122 17.51 -9.07 13.30
CA LYS A 122 16.69 -8.08 14.02
C LYS A 122 17.38 -6.73 14.13
N SER A 123 16.61 -5.67 14.01
CA SER A 123 17.08 -4.30 14.08
C SER A 123 16.20 -3.46 15.00
N ASP A 124 16.80 -2.62 15.83
CA ASP A 124 16.11 -1.68 16.71
C ASP A 124 15.63 -0.42 15.97
N VAL A 125 16.00 -0.26 14.69
CA VAL A 125 15.50 0.81 13.82
C VAL A 125 14.35 0.37 12.94
N SER A 126 13.91 -0.89 12.98
CA SER A 126 12.89 -1.44 12.07
C SER A 126 11.50 -0.79 12.17
N GLY A 127 11.25 0.06 13.16
CA GLY A 127 9.91 0.62 13.43
C GLY A 127 8.91 -0.39 14.00
N ASN A 128 9.25 -1.68 14.01
CA ASN A 128 8.40 -2.78 14.44
C ASN A 128 8.86 -3.35 15.79
N PRO A 129 7.94 -3.60 16.77
CA PRO A 129 8.29 -4.18 18.08
C PRO A 129 9.00 -5.54 18.01
N THR A 130 8.84 -6.29 16.93
CA THR A 130 9.54 -7.58 16.74
C THR A 130 11.00 -7.42 16.31
N GLY A 131 11.39 -6.22 15.89
CA GLY A 131 12.69 -5.92 15.31
C GLY A 131 12.86 -6.33 13.84
N PHE A 132 11.83 -6.88 13.21
CA PHE A 132 11.83 -7.19 11.77
C PHE A 132 11.31 -6.01 10.95
N TYR A 133 11.90 -5.79 9.79
CA TYR A 133 11.34 -4.87 8.81
C TYR A 133 10.00 -5.39 8.31
N SER A 134 9.07 -4.49 8.08
CA SER A 134 7.68 -4.87 7.82
C SER A 134 7.00 -3.93 6.86
N ALA A 135 5.86 -4.38 6.32
CA ALA A 135 5.00 -3.61 5.46
C ALA A 135 3.53 -3.91 5.76
N THR A 136 2.63 -3.06 5.31
CA THR A 136 1.22 -3.35 5.14
C THR A 136 0.95 -3.70 3.68
N GLY A 137 -0.22 -4.21 3.33
CA GLY A 137 -0.44 -4.53 1.92
C GLY A 137 -1.84 -5.02 1.60
N SER A 138 -2.21 -4.84 0.35
CA SER A 138 -3.44 -5.38 -0.18
C SER A 138 -3.28 -5.81 -1.63
N PHE A 139 -4.08 -6.79 -2.06
CA PHE A 139 -4.11 -7.20 -3.45
C PHE A 139 -5.49 -7.67 -3.91
N VAL A 140 -5.69 -7.58 -5.22
CA VAL A 140 -6.89 -8.03 -5.91
C VAL A 140 -6.52 -8.88 -7.11
N VAL A 141 -7.22 -9.99 -7.27
CA VAL A 141 -7.15 -10.88 -8.44
C VAL A 141 -8.50 -10.87 -9.13
N ILE A 142 -8.54 -10.50 -10.41
CA ILE A 142 -9.78 -10.52 -11.19
C ILE A 142 -9.85 -11.82 -11.98
N LYS A 143 -10.92 -12.60 -11.78
CA LYS A 143 -11.19 -13.85 -12.50
C LYS A 143 -12.69 -14.11 -12.61
N ASP A 144 -13.16 -14.49 -13.78
CA ASP A 144 -14.54 -14.91 -14.03
C ASP A 144 -15.60 -13.91 -13.50
N SER A 145 -15.41 -12.60 -13.82
CA SER A 145 -16.26 -11.50 -13.33
C SER A 145 -16.34 -11.39 -11.81
N LYS A 146 -15.32 -11.85 -11.11
CA LYS A 146 -15.16 -11.70 -9.66
C LYS A 146 -13.83 -11.02 -9.35
N ALA A 147 -13.82 -10.22 -8.28
CA ALA A 147 -12.62 -9.72 -7.64
C ALA A 147 -12.41 -10.47 -6.33
N TYR A 148 -11.36 -11.26 -6.28
CA TYR A 148 -10.85 -11.89 -5.06
C TYR A 148 -9.87 -10.92 -4.41
N TRP A 149 -10.05 -10.61 -3.15
CA TRP A 149 -9.25 -9.58 -2.51
C TRP A 149 -8.76 -9.98 -1.12
N LEU A 150 -7.62 -9.41 -0.75
CA LEU A 150 -7.02 -9.54 0.57
C LEU A 150 -6.42 -8.20 0.99
N SER A 151 -6.52 -7.89 2.28
CA SER A 151 -5.90 -6.73 2.91
C SER A 151 -5.34 -7.11 4.28
N ILE A 152 -4.26 -6.46 4.68
CA ILE A 152 -3.69 -6.53 6.03
C ILE A 152 -3.31 -5.13 6.50
N CYS A 153 -3.71 -4.81 7.74
CA CYS A 153 -3.49 -3.53 8.40
C CYS A 153 -4.20 -2.37 7.66
N ASP A 154 -3.53 -1.25 7.44
CA ASP A 154 -4.04 -0.02 6.83
C ASP A 154 -3.77 0.10 5.31
N ALA A 155 -3.56 -1.02 4.66
CA ALA A 155 -3.73 -1.11 3.22
C ALA A 155 -5.19 -1.48 2.90
N TYR A 156 -5.72 -0.95 1.81
CA TYR A 156 -7.16 -0.98 1.55
C TYR A 156 -7.53 -1.61 0.23
N VAL A 157 -8.72 -2.21 0.21
CA VAL A 157 -9.46 -2.54 -1.00
C VAL A 157 -10.84 -1.91 -0.91
N ALA A 158 -11.24 -1.17 -1.96
CA ALA A 158 -12.57 -0.58 -2.03
C ALA A 158 -13.27 -0.94 -3.35
N HIS A 159 -14.59 -1.08 -3.29
CA HIS A 159 -15.47 -1.39 -4.41
C HIS A 159 -16.54 -0.33 -4.54
N PHE A 160 -16.65 0.25 -5.72
CA PHE A 160 -17.64 1.26 -6.09
C PHE A 160 -18.43 0.80 -7.33
N ASP A 161 -19.67 1.24 -7.43
CA ASP A 161 -20.44 1.11 -8.66
C ASP A 161 -19.96 2.11 -9.75
N LYS A 162 -20.58 2.05 -10.91
CA LYS A 162 -20.25 2.96 -12.05
C LYS A 162 -20.52 4.43 -11.77
N GLN A 163 -21.37 4.77 -10.79
CA GLN A 163 -21.65 6.15 -10.34
C GLN A 163 -20.74 6.57 -9.17
N MET A 164 -19.76 5.75 -8.81
CA MET A 164 -18.89 5.95 -7.65
C MET A 164 -19.61 5.93 -6.30
N ASN A 165 -20.78 5.28 -6.20
CA ASN A 165 -21.34 4.94 -4.92
C ASN A 165 -20.54 3.79 -4.30
N ARG A 166 -20.11 3.97 -3.04
CA ARG A 166 -19.32 2.96 -2.34
C ARG A 166 -20.16 1.74 -1.99
N LYS A 167 -19.81 0.57 -2.54
CA LYS A 167 -20.37 -0.74 -2.18
C LYS A 167 -19.64 -1.34 -0.99
N PHE A 168 -18.31 -1.14 -0.90
CA PHE A 168 -17.45 -1.71 0.14
C PHE A 168 -16.15 -0.92 0.30
N ILE A 169 -15.57 -0.98 1.49
CA ILE A 169 -14.16 -0.66 1.78
C ILE A 169 -13.70 -1.56 2.93
N SER A 170 -12.47 -2.10 2.85
CA SER A 170 -11.85 -2.87 3.92
C SER A 170 -11.65 -2.01 5.19
N SER A 171 -11.51 -2.66 6.34
CA SER A 171 -11.55 -1.95 7.64
C SER A 171 -10.37 -1.02 7.87
N GLY A 172 -9.20 -1.32 7.32
CA GLY A 172 -7.96 -0.57 7.58
C GLY A 172 -7.50 -0.65 9.04
N VAL A 173 -7.90 -1.69 9.77
CA VAL A 173 -7.63 -1.81 11.20
C VAL A 173 -6.35 -2.59 11.46
N CYS A 174 -5.37 -1.93 12.06
CA CYS A 174 -4.11 -2.54 12.52
C CYS A 174 -4.14 -3.02 13.99
N SER A 175 -5.28 -3.47 14.49
CA SER A 175 -5.39 -3.94 15.89
C SER A 175 -5.91 -5.38 15.97
N PRO A 176 -5.16 -6.35 16.51
CA PRO A 176 -3.78 -6.18 17.02
C PRO A 176 -2.81 -5.82 15.89
N TYR A 177 -1.67 -5.22 16.20
CA TYR A 177 -0.68 -4.82 15.19
C TYR A 177 -0.24 -6.03 14.35
N ALA A 178 -0.72 -6.09 13.13
CA ALA A 178 -0.53 -7.19 12.20
C ALA A 178 0.03 -6.64 10.88
N VAL A 179 1.19 -7.12 10.48
CA VAL A 179 1.94 -6.63 9.32
C VAL A 179 2.61 -7.78 8.58
N ILE A 180 3.07 -7.52 7.39
CA ILE A 180 3.88 -8.42 6.57
C ILE A 180 5.33 -8.33 7.10
N ASN A 181 5.81 -9.33 7.83
CA ASN A 181 7.15 -9.35 8.43
C ASN A 181 7.83 -10.73 8.44
N GLY A 182 7.18 -11.73 7.85
CA GLY A 182 7.65 -13.11 7.82
C GLY A 182 7.11 -14.00 8.95
N GLU A 183 6.39 -13.48 9.92
CA GLU A 183 5.79 -14.29 10.99
C GLU A 183 4.49 -14.94 10.51
N GLU A 184 4.37 -16.27 10.62
CA GLU A 184 3.19 -17.02 10.17
C GLU A 184 1.87 -16.57 10.83
N ARG A 185 1.94 -16.13 12.12
CA ARG A 185 0.77 -15.68 12.88
C ARG A 185 0.06 -14.47 12.24
N MET A 186 0.73 -13.71 11.38
CA MET A 186 0.14 -12.55 10.71
C MET A 186 -1.01 -12.95 9.77
N ALA A 187 -1.00 -14.17 9.26
CA ALA A 187 -2.09 -14.72 8.46
C ALA A 187 -3.44 -14.85 9.22
N ASN A 188 -3.44 -14.75 10.55
CA ASN A 188 -4.67 -14.79 11.35
C ASN A 188 -5.41 -13.44 11.39
N HIS A 189 -4.83 -12.38 10.83
CA HIS A 189 -5.34 -11.01 10.88
C HIS A 189 -5.70 -10.45 9.51
N LEU A 190 -5.83 -11.32 8.52
CA LEU A 190 -6.18 -10.94 7.16
C LEU A 190 -7.66 -10.62 7.05
N GLU A 191 -7.97 -9.59 6.31
CA GLU A 191 -9.30 -9.33 5.79
C GLU A 191 -9.36 -9.81 4.34
N THR A 192 -10.32 -10.67 4.01
CA THR A 192 -10.44 -11.28 2.67
C THR A 192 -11.88 -11.35 2.22
N GLY A 193 -12.09 -11.35 0.91
CA GLY A 193 -13.44 -11.52 0.37
C GLY A 193 -13.48 -11.65 -1.15
N ILE A 194 -14.70 -11.67 -1.65
CA ILE A 194 -15.01 -11.74 -3.07
C ILE A 194 -16.09 -10.71 -3.40
N PHE A 195 -15.91 -9.99 -4.48
CA PHE A 195 -16.96 -9.18 -5.10
C PHE A 195 -17.39 -9.82 -6.42
N ASN A 196 -18.69 -9.86 -6.68
CA ASN A 196 -19.19 -10.04 -8.04
C ASN A 196 -19.11 -8.67 -8.73
N LEU A 197 -18.49 -8.63 -9.90
CA LEU A 197 -18.29 -7.40 -10.66
C LEU A 197 -19.36 -7.22 -11.72
N GLU A 198 -19.92 -6.04 -11.77
CA GLU A 198 -20.81 -5.58 -12.81
C GLU A 198 -20.06 -4.67 -13.81
N ALA A 199 -20.61 -4.51 -15.01
CA ALA A 199 -20.03 -3.63 -16.00
C ALA A 199 -20.01 -2.17 -15.48
N GLY A 200 -18.82 -1.59 -15.42
CA GLY A 200 -18.61 -0.24 -14.92
C GLY A 200 -18.26 -0.14 -13.46
N ASP A 201 -18.23 -1.24 -12.71
CA ASP A 201 -17.69 -1.23 -11.33
C ASP A 201 -16.22 -0.77 -11.30
N ARG A 202 -15.82 -0.16 -10.19
CA ARG A 202 -14.47 0.32 -9.93
C ARG A 202 -13.91 -0.37 -8.68
N ILE A 203 -12.70 -0.91 -8.78
CA ILE A 203 -11.96 -1.45 -7.64
C ILE A 203 -10.74 -0.56 -7.41
N PHE A 204 -10.56 -0.13 -6.17
CA PHE A 204 -9.38 0.58 -5.71
C PHE A 204 -8.58 -0.36 -4.80
N VAL A 205 -7.27 -0.36 -4.99
CA VAL A 205 -6.29 -1.05 -4.13
C VAL A 205 -5.26 0.01 -3.78
N PHE A 206 -5.12 0.37 -2.49
CA PHE A 206 -4.34 1.53 -2.09
C PHE A 206 -3.78 1.41 -0.67
N THR A 207 -2.74 2.18 -0.37
CA THR A 207 -2.13 2.36 0.94
C THR A 207 -2.80 3.54 1.68
N ASP A 208 -2.51 3.71 2.96
CA ASP A 208 -3.13 4.75 3.79
C ASP A 208 -2.87 6.18 3.27
N GLY A 209 -1.70 6.42 2.66
CA GLY A 209 -1.39 7.69 1.99
C GLY A 209 -2.43 8.12 0.94
N PHE A 210 -3.19 7.17 0.39
CA PHE A 210 -4.25 7.44 -0.58
C PHE A 210 -5.66 7.49 0.04
N GLU A 211 -5.79 7.27 1.35
CA GLU A 211 -7.08 7.16 2.02
C GLU A 211 -7.91 8.46 1.93
N HIS A 212 -7.25 9.62 2.09
CA HIS A 212 -7.92 10.93 1.99
C HIS A 212 -8.48 11.20 0.58
N TYR A 213 -7.80 10.75 -0.46
CA TYR A 213 -8.30 10.83 -1.84
C TYR A 213 -9.57 10.00 -2.01
N VAL A 214 -9.58 8.74 -1.58
CA VAL A 214 -10.73 7.83 -1.73
C VAL A 214 -11.92 8.25 -0.84
N LYS A 215 -11.68 9.02 0.21
CA LYS A 215 -12.74 9.62 1.04
C LYS A 215 -13.29 10.93 0.47
N ASN A 216 -12.61 11.56 -0.49
CA ASN A 216 -13.01 12.82 -1.08
C ASN A 216 -14.01 12.61 -2.23
N PRO A 217 -15.27 13.11 -2.10
CA PRO A 217 -16.28 12.92 -3.15
C PRO A 217 -15.92 13.56 -4.50
N ASP A 218 -15.16 14.65 -4.48
CA ASP A 218 -14.79 15.34 -5.73
C ASP A 218 -13.69 14.57 -6.46
N PHE A 219 -12.76 13.95 -5.73
CA PHE A 219 -11.80 13.01 -6.29
C PHE A 219 -12.52 11.80 -6.92
N LEU A 220 -13.46 11.19 -6.20
CA LEU A 220 -14.22 10.04 -6.71
C LEU A 220 -15.02 10.36 -7.98
N LYS A 221 -15.58 11.57 -8.11
CA LYS A 221 -16.29 11.99 -9.31
C LYS A 221 -15.43 11.92 -10.59
N LEU A 222 -14.10 12.05 -10.47
CA LEU A 222 -13.21 11.94 -11.63
C LEU A 222 -13.33 10.58 -12.34
N PHE A 223 -13.68 9.52 -11.60
CA PHE A 223 -13.78 8.14 -12.11
C PHE A 223 -15.16 7.77 -12.67
N VAL A 224 -16.14 8.66 -12.62
CA VAL A 224 -17.45 8.44 -13.27
C VAL A 224 -17.26 8.38 -14.79
N GLU A 225 -16.46 9.29 -15.33
CA GLU A 225 -16.07 9.30 -16.73
C GLU A 225 -14.65 8.75 -16.89
N TRP A 226 -14.55 7.62 -17.57
CA TRP A 226 -13.27 6.96 -17.83
C TRP A 226 -12.86 7.20 -19.29
N ASP A 227 -12.06 8.21 -19.51
CA ASP A 227 -11.56 8.64 -20.82
C ASP A 227 -10.04 8.88 -20.80
N GLU A 228 -9.48 9.33 -21.92
CA GLU A 228 -8.05 9.56 -22.09
C GLU A 228 -7.52 10.70 -21.19
N SER A 229 -8.38 11.64 -20.76
CA SER A 229 -8.01 12.78 -19.90
C SER A 229 -8.00 12.43 -18.39
N LEU A 230 -8.45 11.24 -18.00
CA LEU A 230 -8.57 10.87 -16.58
C LEU A 230 -7.25 11.00 -15.81
N ASN A 231 -6.12 10.58 -16.41
CA ASN A 231 -4.81 10.71 -15.78
C ASN A 231 -4.42 12.17 -15.50
N GLU A 232 -4.74 13.06 -16.44
CA GLU A 232 -4.47 14.50 -16.29
C GLU A 232 -5.32 15.10 -15.19
N ARG A 233 -6.64 14.81 -15.18
CA ARG A 233 -7.55 15.26 -14.12
C ARG A 233 -7.12 14.77 -12.72
N ILE A 234 -6.67 13.53 -12.59
CA ILE A 234 -6.15 12.99 -11.32
C ILE A 234 -4.93 13.78 -10.89
N ARG A 235 -3.98 14.01 -11.81
CA ARG A 235 -2.75 14.76 -11.52
C ARG A 235 -3.03 16.20 -11.09
N GLU A 236 -3.92 16.89 -11.80
CA GLU A 236 -4.33 18.25 -11.45
C GLU A 236 -4.96 18.31 -10.05
N PHE A 237 -5.87 17.35 -9.76
CA PHE A 237 -6.48 17.24 -8.43
C PHE A 237 -5.43 16.97 -7.35
N SER A 238 -4.48 16.06 -7.60
CA SER A 238 -3.41 15.72 -6.66
C SER A 238 -2.55 16.94 -6.33
N ILE A 239 -2.12 17.70 -7.34
CA ILE A 239 -1.33 18.93 -7.16
C ILE A 239 -2.09 19.94 -6.30
N GLU A 240 -3.37 20.21 -6.62
CA GLU A 240 -4.20 21.16 -5.88
C GLU A 240 -4.42 20.71 -4.43
N ALA A 241 -4.76 19.43 -4.21
CA ALA A 241 -5.00 18.86 -2.90
C ALA A 241 -3.74 18.92 -2.02
N ASN A 242 -2.56 18.61 -2.59
CA ASN A 242 -1.27 18.71 -1.90
C ASN A 242 -0.92 20.15 -1.50
N LEU A 243 -1.26 21.15 -2.31
CA LEU A 243 -1.05 22.55 -1.98
C LEU A 243 -1.95 23.03 -0.82
N ILE A 244 -3.18 22.51 -0.75
CA ILE A 244 -4.18 22.91 0.26
C ILE A 244 -3.93 22.20 1.60
N SER A 245 -3.61 20.91 1.57
CA SER A 245 -3.47 20.08 2.78
C SER A 245 -2.37 19.01 2.59
N PRO A 246 -1.10 19.42 2.61
CA PRO A 246 0.03 18.51 2.39
C PRO A 246 0.10 17.36 3.41
N GLU A 247 -0.37 17.60 4.65
CA GLU A 247 -0.43 16.58 5.70
C GLU A 247 -1.43 15.44 5.43
N ASN A 248 -2.38 15.63 4.51
CA ASN A 248 -3.40 14.66 4.16
C ASN A 248 -3.23 14.06 2.76
N TYR A 249 -2.56 14.76 1.86
CA TYR A 249 -2.47 14.40 0.44
C TYR A 249 -1.03 14.30 -0.08
N GLY A 250 -0.04 14.59 0.72
CA GLY A 250 1.36 14.65 0.31
C GLY A 250 2.20 13.40 0.64
N HIS A 251 1.54 12.31 1.01
CA HIS A 251 2.20 11.05 1.41
C HIS A 251 2.26 10.06 0.28
#